data_cf350d504076c0eff48e33b06423875f
#
_entry.id   cf350d504076c0eff48e33b06423875f
#
_cell.length_a   1.000
_cell.length_b   1.000
_cell.length_c   1.000
_cell.angle_alpha   90.00
_cell.angle_beta   90.00
_cell.angle_gamma   90.00
#
_symmetry.space_group_name_H-M   'P 1'
#
loop_
_entity.id
_entity.type
_entity.pdbx_description
1 polymer ?
#
loop_
_entity_poly.entity_id
_entity_poly.type
_entity_poly.pdbx_seq_one_letter_code
_entity_poly.pdbx_strand_id
1 'polypeptide(L)'
;MNKLFIFLLLCILIVSCKSSNDPEVVYADWNLKNKQYFNQMKDSADYVLYNIPSSRGGNSFYYKILSPGTQTSESASDSTRIYINYRGKLITGSVFDQTYSGNSALNDNTALPSWFRMKDLKIGLVENLKLMKIGEVRRFILPQELGYGTEIDHPAIPPYSTTIWDVQLIHSDN
;
A
#
# COMPACT_ATOMS: atom_id res chain seq x y z
N MET A 1 15.72 -37.21 -58.74
CA MET A 1 16.71 -36.34 -58.04
C MET A 1 15.94 -35.36 -57.16
N ASN A 2 15.77 -35.76 -55.88
CA ASN A 2 14.98 -34.95 -54.92
C ASN A 2 15.91 -33.99 -54.20
N LYS A 3 15.68 -32.69 -54.36
CA LYS A 3 16.38 -31.66 -53.59
C LYS A 3 15.58 -31.43 -52.32
N LEU A 4 16.12 -31.94 -51.20
CA LEU A 4 15.62 -31.72 -49.85
C LEU A 4 16.00 -30.30 -49.40
N PHE A 5 15.02 -29.38 -49.33
CA PHE A 5 15.20 -28.06 -48.78
C PHE A 5 15.12 -28.16 -47.24
N ILE A 6 16.28 -28.11 -46.60
CA ILE A 6 16.37 -27.99 -45.13
C ILE A 6 16.11 -26.50 -44.77
N PHE A 7 14.92 -26.23 -44.26
CA PHE A 7 14.60 -24.93 -43.67
C PHE A 7 15.17 -24.87 -42.24
N LEU A 8 16.35 -24.27 -42.12
CA LEU A 8 16.95 -24.00 -40.80
C LEU A 8 16.20 -22.84 -40.15
N LEU A 9 15.26 -23.17 -39.22
CA LEU A 9 14.54 -22.19 -38.42
C LEU A 9 15.49 -21.64 -37.37
N LEU A 10 16.07 -20.47 -37.67
CA LEU A 10 16.94 -19.74 -36.74
C LEU A 10 16.03 -19.07 -35.66
N CYS A 11 15.80 -19.74 -34.53
CA CYS A 11 15.19 -19.15 -33.36
C CYS A 11 16.13 -18.05 -32.79
N ILE A 12 15.92 -16.82 -33.17
CA ILE A 12 16.57 -15.66 -32.54
C ILE A 12 15.95 -15.50 -31.16
N LEU A 13 16.63 -16.01 -30.14
CA LEU A 13 16.33 -15.67 -28.74
C LEU A 13 16.70 -14.22 -28.53
N ILE A 14 15.70 -13.33 -28.55
CA ILE A 14 15.88 -11.95 -28.17
C ILE A 14 16.02 -11.92 -26.65
N VAL A 15 17.25 -12.04 -26.16
CA VAL A 15 17.56 -11.76 -24.76
C VAL A 15 17.52 -10.24 -24.61
N SER A 16 16.41 -9.73 -24.12
CA SER A 16 16.31 -8.33 -23.72
C SER A 16 17.19 -8.12 -22.47
N CYS A 17 18.41 -7.66 -22.65
CA CYS A 17 19.25 -7.19 -21.55
C CYS A 17 18.63 -5.92 -20.97
N LYS A 18 18.07 -5.98 -19.75
CA LYS A 18 17.71 -4.79 -19.00
C LYS A 18 18.97 -3.98 -18.70
N SER A 19 18.87 -2.66 -18.84
CA SER A 19 19.94 -1.73 -18.47
C SER A 19 20.23 -1.83 -16.96
N SER A 20 21.49 -1.68 -16.55
CA SER A 20 21.87 -1.59 -15.13
C SER A 20 21.20 -0.43 -14.37
N ASN A 21 20.67 0.56 -15.10
CA ASN A 21 19.94 1.72 -14.55
C ASN A 21 18.41 1.52 -14.59
N ASP A 22 17.92 0.37 -15.05
CA ASP A 22 16.50 0.06 -15.00
C ASP A 22 16.05 0.00 -13.52
N PRO A 23 15.00 0.74 -13.10
CA PRO A 23 14.51 0.71 -11.73
C PRO A 23 14.21 -0.70 -11.23
N GLU A 24 13.74 -1.59 -12.10
CA GLU A 24 13.47 -2.99 -11.74
C GLU A 24 14.75 -3.74 -11.35
N VAL A 25 15.89 -3.40 -11.94
CA VAL A 25 17.22 -3.96 -11.61
C VAL A 25 17.76 -3.30 -10.34
N VAL A 26 17.74 -1.96 -10.28
CA VAL A 26 18.26 -1.18 -9.16
C VAL A 26 17.56 -1.54 -7.84
N TYR A 27 16.24 -1.74 -7.88
CA TYR A 27 15.43 -2.02 -6.69
C TYR A 27 15.05 -3.50 -6.52
N ALA A 28 15.69 -4.43 -7.23
CA ALA A 28 15.34 -5.86 -7.20
C ALA A 28 15.33 -6.45 -5.79
N ASP A 29 16.40 -6.22 -5.02
CA ASP A 29 16.52 -6.70 -3.63
C ASP A 29 15.49 -6.04 -2.70
N TRP A 30 15.23 -4.75 -2.90
CA TRP A 30 14.23 -4.02 -2.14
C TRP A 30 12.83 -4.57 -2.41
N ASN A 31 12.48 -4.75 -3.68
CA ASN A 31 11.22 -5.35 -4.12
C ASN A 31 11.03 -6.75 -3.50
N LEU A 32 12.06 -7.59 -3.56
CA LEU A 32 12.03 -8.92 -2.98
C LEU A 32 11.75 -8.87 -1.47
N LYS A 33 12.46 -8.04 -0.71
CA LYS A 33 12.25 -7.87 0.73
C LYS A 33 10.83 -7.38 1.06
N ASN A 34 10.29 -6.45 0.28
CA ASN A 34 8.94 -5.92 0.46
C ASN A 34 7.87 -6.98 0.19
N LYS A 35 8.02 -7.77 -0.87
CA LYS A 35 7.14 -8.91 -1.16
C LYS A 35 7.20 -9.97 -0.06
N GLN A 36 8.39 -10.30 0.42
CA GLN A 36 8.57 -11.25 1.51
C GLN A 36 7.90 -10.76 2.80
N TYR A 37 8.10 -9.49 3.15
CA TYR A 37 7.47 -8.87 4.31
C TYR A 37 5.94 -8.96 4.23
N PHE A 38 5.35 -8.58 3.09
CA PHE A 38 3.91 -8.67 2.88
C PHE A 38 3.40 -10.11 3.00
N ASN A 39 4.08 -11.04 2.35
CA ASN A 39 3.69 -12.45 2.35
C ASN A 39 3.78 -13.11 3.74
N GLN A 40 4.70 -12.67 4.60
CA GLN A 40 4.81 -13.17 5.98
C GLN A 40 3.60 -12.81 6.85
N MET A 41 2.83 -11.78 6.48
CA MET A 41 1.64 -11.38 7.24
C MET A 41 0.55 -12.46 7.29
N LYS A 42 0.52 -13.38 6.32
CA LYS A 42 -0.40 -14.53 6.32
C LYS A 42 -0.22 -15.45 7.53
N ASP A 43 1.01 -15.49 8.08
CA ASP A 43 1.37 -16.36 9.20
C ASP A 43 1.15 -15.65 10.56
N SER A 44 0.70 -14.38 10.53
CA SER A 44 0.43 -13.59 11.72
C SER A 44 -1.03 -13.71 12.14
N ALA A 45 -1.29 -14.29 13.31
CA ALA A 45 -2.64 -14.44 13.85
C ALA A 45 -3.37 -13.12 14.13
N ASP A 46 -2.62 -12.01 14.23
CA ASP A 46 -3.17 -10.69 14.56
C ASP A 46 -3.73 -9.94 13.36
N TYR A 47 -3.36 -10.34 12.14
CA TYR A 47 -3.76 -9.63 10.93
C TYR A 47 -4.87 -10.36 10.17
N VAL A 48 -5.79 -9.59 9.65
CA VAL A 48 -6.87 -10.06 8.77
C VAL A 48 -6.53 -9.66 7.34
N LEU A 49 -6.62 -10.63 6.42
CA LEU A 49 -6.52 -10.36 4.99
C LEU A 49 -7.85 -9.82 4.47
N TYR A 50 -7.82 -8.66 3.84
CA TYR A 50 -8.95 -8.11 3.10
C TYR A 50 -8.70 -8.16 1.60
N ASN A 51 -9.63 -8.79 0.88
CA ASN A 51 -9.60 -8.87 -0.57
C ASN A 51 -10.49 -7.78 -1.16
N ILE A 52 -9.91 -6.86 -1.91
CA ILE A 52 -10.65 -5.83 -2.63
C ILE A 52 -11.39 -6.51 -3.79
N PRO A 53 -12.69 -6.29 -3.96
CA PRO A 53 -13.44 -6.84 -5.09
C PRO A 53 -12.80 -6.47 -6.44
N SER A 54 -12.84 -7.40 -7.41
CA SER A 54 -12.25 -7.17 -8.75
C SER A 54 -12.85 -5.97 -9.46
N SER A 55 -14.13 -5.65 -9.21
CA SER A 55 -14.81 -4.44 -9.72
C SER A 55 -14.19 -3.13 -9.22
N ARG A 56 -13.36 -3.17 -8.18
CA ARG A 56 -12.64 -2.03 -7.60
C ARG A 56 -11.11 -2.16 -7.72
N GLY A 57 -10.62 -2.97 -8.65
CA GLY A 57 -9.20 -3.14 -8.96
C GLY A 57 -8.57 -4.43 -8.44
N GLY A 58 -9.27 -5.22 -7.62
CA GLY A 58 -8.70 -6.43 -7.02
C GLY A 58 -7.58 -6.10 -6.02
N ASN A 59 -6.63 -7.03 -5.83
CA ASN A 59 -5.58 -6.98 -4.84
C ASN A 59 -6.08 -7.14 -3.40
N SER A 60 -5.13 -7.22 -2.47
CA SER A 60 -5.44 -7.47 -1.06
C SER A 60 -4.50 -6.69 -0.16
N PHE A 61 -4.94 -6.40 1.06
CA PHE A 61 -4.09 -5.84 2.10
C PHE A 61 -4.37 -6.55 3.44
N TYR A 62 -3.41 -6.46 4.34
CA TYR A 62 -3.58 -6.94 5.71
C TYR A 62 -3.90 -5.78 6.64
N TYR A 63 -4.77 -6.02 7.63
CA TYR A 63 -5.04 -5.04 8.68
C TYR A 63 -5.24 -5.68 10.04
N LYS A 64 -5.04 -4.89 11.09
CA LYS A 64 -5.48 -5.20 12.45
C LYS A 64 -6.04 -3.96 13.13
N ILE A 65 -7.10 -4.14 13.93
CA ILE A 65 -7.68 -3.08 14.75
C ILE A 65 -6.83 -2.95 16.01
N LEU A 66 -6.27 -1.76 16.24
CA LEU A 66 -5.49 -1.45 17.43
C LEU A 66 -6.37 -0.90 18.56
N SER A 67 -7.41 -0.14 18.18
CA SER A 67 -8.44 0.35 19.09
C SER A 67 -9.78 0.39 18.34
N PRO A 68 -10.86 -0.16 18.89
CA PRO A 68 -12.16 -0.16 18.22
C PRO A 68 -12.74 1.26 18.19
N GLY A 69 -13.44 1.57 17.09
CA GLY A 69 -14.23 2.79 16.97
C GLY A 69 -15.60 2.68 17.62
N THR A 70 -16.27 3.79 17.77
CA THR A 70 -17.56 3.88 18.46
C THR A 70 -18.75 4.00 17.50
N GLN A 71 -18.54 4.55 16.30
CA GLN A 71 -19.60 4.78 15.31
C GLN A 71 -19.18 4.24 13.95
N THR A 72 -20.14 3.67 13.23
CA THR A 72 -19.93 3.36 11.81
C THR A 72 -19.73 4.68 11.05
N SER A 73 -18.67 4.78 10.25
CA SER A 73 -18.65 5.80 9.21
C SER A 73 -19.82 5.50 8.26
N GLU A 74 -20.61 6.51 7.92
CA GLU A 74 -21.51 6.36 6.79
C GLU A 74 -20.66 6.07 5.54
N SER A 75 -21.23 5.34 4.59
CA SER A 75 -20.48 4.87 3.42
C SER A 75 -19.81 6.06 2.71
N ALA A 76 -18.50 6.19 2.89
CA ALA A 76 -17.73 7.28 2.33
C ALA A 76 -17.75 7.22 0.80
N SER A 77 -18.18 8.29 0.15
CA SER A 77 -18.11 8.48 -1.30
C SER A 77 -16.75 9.05 -1.70
N ASP A 78 -16.45 9.10 -2.99
CA ASP A 78 -15.19 9.68 -3.50
C ASP A 78 -15.04 11.18 -3.18
N SER A 79 -16.15 11.88 -2.98
CA SER A 79 -16.17 13.30 -2.59
C SER A 79 -16.08 13.52 -1.08
N THR A 80 -16.22 12.48 -0.27
CA THR A 80 -16.18 12.56 1.19
C THR A 80 -14.85 13.13 1.66
N ARG A 81 -14.91 14.14 2.54
CA ARG A 81 -13.76 14.63 3.25
C ARG A 81 -13.60 13.84 4.55
N ILE A 82 -12.39 13.35 4.78
CA ILE A 82 -12.04 12.61 5.99
C ILE A 82 -10.99 13.36 6.80
N TYR A 83 -11.06 13.20 8.11
CA TYR A 83 -10.09 13.74 9.07
C TYR A 83 -9.42 12.57 9.78
N ILE A 84 -8.11 12.46 9.64
CA ILE A 84 -7.33 11.36 10.18
C ILE A 84 -6.08 11.84 10.90
N ASN A 85 -5.70 11.11 11.95
CA ASN A 85 -4.33 11.08 12.42
C ASN A 85 -3.67 9.84 11.82
N TYR A 86 -2.41 9.96 11.40
CA TYR A 86 -1.72 8.83 10.79
C TYR A 86 -0.22 8.86 10.95
N ARG A 87 0.38 7.70 10.75
CA ARG A 87 1.82 7.50 10.57
C ARG A 87 2.05 6.46 9.48
N GLY A 88 2.76 6.87 8.42
CA GLY A 88 3.20 6.00 7.34
C GLY A 88 4.66 5.59 7.54
N LYS A 89 4.95 4.29 7.41
CA LYS A 89 6.29 3.71 7.58
C LYS A 89 6.64 2.75 6.45
N LEU A 90 7.94 2.66 6.17
CA LEU A 90 8.52 1.58 5.37
C LEU A 90 8.68 0.30 6.22
N ILE A 91 8.94 -0.83 5.57
CA ILE A 91 9.23 -2.12 6.24
C ILE A 91 10.46 -2.06 7.16
N THR A 92 11.35 -1.09 6.95
CA THR A 92 12.51 -0.81 7.82
C THR A 92 12.14 -0.13 9.13
N GLY A 93 10.88 0.33 9.28
CA GLY A 93 10.44 1.16 10.38
C GLY A 93 10.62 2.67 10.17
N SER A 94 11.32 3.08 9.10
CA SER A 94 11.50 4.50 8.76
C SER A 94 10.16 5.17 8.51
N VAL A 95 9.87 6.24 9.23
CA VAL A 95 8.66 7.06 9.05
C VAL A 95 8.87 7.99 7.86
N PHE A 96 7.96 7.97 6.89
CA PHE A 96 8.02 8.85 5.73
C PHE A 96 7.00 10.01 5.81
N ASP A 97 5.92 9.82 6.58
CA ASP A 97 4.89 10.86 6.78
C ASP A 97 4.08 10.59 8.05
N GLN A 98 3.66 11.67 8.74
CA GLN A 98 2.83 11.56 9.96
C GLN A 98 2.21 12.90 10.36
N THR A 99 1.08 12.84 11.09
CA THR A 99 0.38 14.04 11.62
C THR A 99 0.82 14.45 13.02
N TYR A 100 1.63 13.67 13.72
CA TYR A 100 2.02 13.92 15.11
C TYR A 100 3.50 13.71 15.35
N SER A 101 4.05 14.37 16.37
CA SER A 101 5.47 14.34 16.70
C SER A 101 5.80 13.16 17.61
N GLY A 102 7.02 12.62 17.44
CA GLY A 102 7.56 11.58 18.34
C GLY A 102 6.94 10.20 18.19
N ASN A 103 7.03 9.41 19.24
CA ASN A 103 6.55 8.03 19.32
C ASN A 103 5.19 7.89 20.02
N SER A 104 4.46 8.98 20.18
CA SER A 104 3.14 8.98 20.82
C SER A 104 2.18 8.02 20.12
N ALA A 105 1.25 7.45 20.88
CA ALA A 105 0.18 6.65 20.30
C ALA A 105 -0.76 7.55 19.49
N LEU A 106 -1.35 7.00 18.41
CA LEU A 106 -2.27 7.73 17.53
C LEU A 106 -3.49 8.33 18.23
N ASN A 107 -3.87 7.78 19.37
CA ASN A 107 -4.95 8.28 20.22
C ASN A 107 -4.51 9.35 21.23
N ASP A 108 -3.28 9.84 21.13
CA ASP A 108 -2.83 11.01 21.88
C ASP A 108 -3.52 12.26 21.29
N ASN A 109 -4.32 12.94 22.10
CA ASN A 109 -5.10 14.12 21.72
C ASN A 109 -4.23 15.35 21.38
N THR A 110 -2.92 15.20 21.30
CA THR A 110 -1.97 16.27 20.92
C THR A 110 -1.80 16.41 19.40
N ALA A 111 -2.22 15.42 18.62
CA ALA A 111 -2.13 15.47 17.16
C ALA A 111 -3.28 16.31 16.57
N LEU A 112 -2.94 17.20 15.63
CA LEU A 112 -3.93 17.89 14.81
C LEU A 112 -4.25 17.02 13.59
N PRO A 113 -5.51 16.57 13.42
CA PRO A 113 -5.87 15.75 12.28
C PRO A 113 -5.64 16.48 10.96
N SER A 114 -5.10 15.76 9.98
CA SER A 114 -5.11 16.23 8.59
C SER A 114 -6.40 15.80 7.91
N TRP A 115 -6.89 16.65 6.99
CA TRP A 115 -8.05 16.30 6.20
C TRP A 115 -7.66 16.00 4.74
N PHE A 116 -8.37 15.06 4.14
CA PHE A 116 -8.18 14.64 2.75
C PHE A 116 -9.54 14.38 2.09
N ARG A 117 -9.61 14.56 0.78
CA ARG A 117 -10.71 13.99 0.00
C ARG A 117 -10.36 12.55 -0.36
N MET A 118 -11.31 11.64 -0.22
CA MET A 118 -11.10 10.22 -0.49
C MET A 118 -10.47 9.97 -1.86
N LYS A 119 -10.95 10.67 -2.89
CA LYS A 119 -10.43 10.52 -4.27
C LYS A 119 -8.96 10.90 -4.47
N ASP A 120 -8.38 11.68 -3.56
CA ASP A 120 -7.01 12.16 -3.66
C ASP A 120 -6.01 11.19 -2.98
N LEU A 121 -6.53 10.13 -2.34
CA LEU A 121 -5.71 9.13 -1.65
C LEU A 121 -5.38 7.93 -2.54
N LYS A 122 -4.29 7.23 -2.19
CA LYS A 122 -3.96 5.94 -2.80
C LYS A 122 -5.07 4.91 -2.51
N ILE A 123 -5.33 4.02 -3.48
CA ILE A 123 -6.47 3.10 -3.43
C ILE A 123 -6.52 2.25 -2.17
N GLY A 124 -5.36 1.78 -1.68
CA GLY A 124 -5.30 1.00 -0.45
C GLY A 124 -5.74 1.76 0.80
N LEU A 125 -5.43 3.07 0.87
CA LEU A 125 -5.93 3.95 1.93
C LEU A 125 -7.45 4.11 1.84
N VAL A 126 -7.96 4.38 0.64
CA VAL A 126 -9.41 4.54 0.37
C VAL A 126 -10.18 3.30 0.81
N GLU A 127 -9.76 2.12 0.36
CA GLU A 127 -10.44 0.87 0.66
C GLU A 127 -10.42 0.54 2.16
N ASN A 128 -9.31 0.85 2.83
CA ASN A 128 -9.22 0.63 4.27
C ASN A 128 -10.08 1.62 5.07
N LEU A 129 -10.06 2.91 4.72
CA LEU A 129 -10.88 3.93 5.38
C LEU A 129 -12.38 3.68 5.25
N LYS A 130 -12.84 3.13 4.11
CA LYS A 130 -14.24 2.71 3.92
C LYS A 130 -14.68 1.61 4.90
N LEU A 131 -13.75 0.85 5.45
CA LEU A 131 -14.02 -0.22 6.42
C LEU A 131 -13.90 0.26 7.88
N MET A 132 -13.34 1.44 8.13
CA MET A 132 -13.09 1.95 9.47
C MET A 132 -14.32 2.61 10.09
N LYS A 133 -14.40 2.52 11.41
CA LYS A 133 -15.38 3.26 12.23
C LYS A 133 -14.77 4.56 12.74
N ILE A 134 -15.61 5.56 12.97
CA ILE A 134 -15.17 6.79 13.64
C ILE A 134 -14.58 6.46 15.02
N GLY A 135 -13.41 7.00 15.32
CA GLY A 135 -12.63 6.72 16.53
C GLY A 135 -11.75 5.48 16.45
N GLU A 136 -11.91 4.64 15.42
CA GLU A 136 -11.08 3.45 15.25
C GLU A 136 -9.63 3.81 14.97
N VAL A 137 -8.71 3.07 15.61
CA VAL A 137 -7.28 3.06 15.28
C VAL A 137 -6.96 1.73 14.62
N ARG A 138 -6.44 1.77 13.41
CA ARG A 138 -6.12 0.58 12.63
C ARG A 138 -4.70 0.65 12.09
N ARG A 139 -3.98 -0.46 12.18
CA ARG A 139 -2.77 -0.71 11.39
C ARG A 139 -3.14 -1.50 10.16
N PHE A 140 -2.60 -1.10 9.01
CA PHE A 140 -2.71 -1.86 7.78
C PHE A 140 -1.43 -1.83 6.98
N ILE A 141 -1.25 -2.86 6.16
CA ILE A 141 -0.05 -3.11 5.38
C ILE A 141 -0.49 -3.18 3.93
N LEU A 142 -0.03 -2.21 3.14
CA LEU A 142 -0.36 -2.08 1.73
C LEU A 142 0.81 -2.58 0.89
N PRO A 143 0.59 -3.55 0.00
CA PRO A 143 1.56 -3.86 -1.04
C PRO A 143 1.68 -2.67 -2.00
N GLN A 144 2.76 -2.63 -2.77
CA GLN A 144 3.04 -1.51 -3.68
C GLN A 144 1.87 -1.17 -4.61
N GLU A 145 1.17 -2.18 -5.10
CA GLU A 145 0.07 -2.06 -6.07
C GLU A 145 -1.12 -1.25 -5.52
N LEU A 146 -1.26 -1.20 -4.21
CA LEU A 146 -2.28 -0.42 -3.50
C LEU A 146 -1.77 0.90 -2.93
N GLY A 147 -0.46 1.16 -3.07
CA GLY A 147 0.23 2.32 -2.54
C GLY A 147 0.89 3.16 -3.64
N TYR A 148 2.22 3.20 -3.61
CA TYR A 148 3.05 4.08 -4.46
C TYR A 148 3.58 3.37 -5.72
N GLY A 149 3.38 2.07 -5.84
CA GLY A 149 3.75 1.32 -7.05
C GLY A 149 5.25 1.37 -7.35
N THR A 150 5.54 1.67 -8.60
CA THR A 150 6.89 1.81 -9.14
C THR A 150 7.32 3.27 -9.30
N GLU A 151 6.60 4.22 -8.68
CA GLU A 151 6.91 5.65 -8.73
C GLU A 151 8.31 5.92 -8.15
N ILE A 152 9.15 6.62 -8.90
CA ILE A 152 10.52 6.98 -8.51
C ILE A 152 10.62 8.41 -7.95
N ASP A 153 9.54 9.18 -8.05
CA ASP A 153 9.52 10.61 -7.76
C ASP A 153 9.26 10.93 -6.28
N HIS A 154 9.08 9.91 -5.44
CA HIS A 154 8.85 10.10 -4.01
C HIS A 154 10.15 9.90 -3.23
N PRO A 155 10.80 10.98 -2.73
CA PRO A 155 12.15 10.89 -2.17
C PRO A 155 12.25 10.02 -0.91
N ALA A 156 11.15 9.87 -0.16
CA ALA A 156 11.12 9.11 1.09
C ALA A 156 10.57 7.67 0.94
N ILE A 157 10.01 7.32 -0.23
CA ILE A 157 9.39 6.02 -0.47
C ILE A 157 9.99 5.43 -1.76
N PRO A 158 10.95 4.51 -1.65
CA PRO A 158 11.50 3.83 -2.82
C PRO A 158 10.41 3.11 -3.62
N PRO A 159 10.53 2.99 -4.95
CA PRO A 159 9.62 2.17 -5.75
C PRO A 159 9.55 0.75 -5.21
N TYR A 160 8.44 0.06 -5.49
CA TYR A 160 8.16 -1.31 -5.01
C TYR A 160 8.01 -1.43 -3.47
N SER A 161 7.78 -0.32 -2.75
CA SER A 161 7.63 -0.36 -1.29
C SER A 161 6.27 -0.89 -0.85
N THR A 162 6.28 -1.87 0.02
CA THR A 162 5.17 -2.17 0.92
C THR A 162 5.17 -1.10 2.02
N THR A 163 4.02 -0.51 2.31
CA THR A 163 3.89 0.55 3.30
C THR A 163 3.04 0.09 4.49
N ILE A 164 3.43 0.52 5.67
CA ILE A 164 2.76 0.22 6.94
C ILE A 164 2.14 1.52 7.44
N TRP A 165 0.83 1.50 7.67
CA TRP A 165 0.08 2.65 8.10
C TRP A 165 -0.59 2.39 9.45
N ASP A 166 -0.39 3.30 10.37
CA ASP A 166 -1.19 3.42 11.57
C ASP A 166 -2.12 4.61 11.35
N VAL A 167 -3.43 4.41 11.37
CA VAL A 167 -4.42 5.45 11.08
C VAL A 167 -5.51 5.45 12.14
N GLN A 168 -5.86 6.64 12.61
CA GLN A 168 -7.06 6.91 13.41
C GLN A 168 -8.05 7.70 12.55
N LEU A 169 -9.26 7.18 12.38
CA LEU A 169 -10.34 7.92 11.71
C LEU A 169 -11.06 8.80 12.74
N ILE A 170 -10.90 10.12 12.61
CA ILE A 170 -11.47 11.09 13.56
C ILE A 170 -12.87 11.48 13.15
N HIS A 171 -13.07 11.80 11.86
CA HIS A 171 -14.35 12.28 11.34
C HIS A 171 -14.44 12.07 9.83
N SER A 172 -15.66 12.02 9.31
CA SER A 172 -15.96 12.05 7.87
C SER A 172 -17.13 12.98 7.60
N ASP A 173 -16.96 13.91 6.65
CA ASP A 173 -18.05 14.74 6.12
C ASP A 173 -18.65 14.01 4.92
N ASN A 174 -19.95 13.78 4.92
CA ASN A 174 -20.67 13.23 3.78
C ASN A 174 -21.07 14.31 2.77
#